data_6527d38dcd0bbb2ef4b386f804068c42
#
_entry.id   6527d38dcd0bbb2ef4b386f804068c42
#
_cell.length_a   1.000
_cell.length_b   1.000
_cell.length_c   1.000
_cell.angle_alpha   90.00
_cell.angle_beta   90.00
_cell.angle_gamma   90.00
#
_symmetry.space_group_name_H-M   'P 1'
#
loop_
_entity.id
_entity.type
_entity.pdbx_description
1 polymer ?
#
loop_
_entity_poly.entity_id
_entity_poly.type
_entity_poly.pdbx_seq_one_letter_code
_entity_poly.pdbx_strand_id
1 'polypeptide(L)'
;MGSAVVERFLERNRAQAAVLMAPVPPSGILGATMKIALTEPAFFDRQGRASRGEYTPEALRTIRDVYYSRETGTDDLIRFGRFFQSESRRAILDLTLLAMRVRLPRAALPVLVVGGEADALFPPAGLPFTAARWQAEVAVIPRAGHTLMLDAHWQIAAQRIATWIERAVQRAAAPGSSTD
;
A
#
# COMPACT_ATOMS: atom_id res chain seq x y z
N MET A 1 -2.58 -3.81 3.50
CA MET A 1 -2.45 -5.23 3.92
C MET A 1 -1.84 -6.12 2.85
N GLY A 2 -2.24 -6.05 1.57
CA GLY A 2 -1.73 -6.90 0.49
C GLY A 2 -0.20 -6.95 0.35
N SER A 3 0.50 -5.82 0.48
CA SER A 3 1.97 -5.79 0.45
C SER A 3 2.61 -6.68 1.53
N ALA A 4 2.05 -6.70 2.75
CA ALA A 4 2.54 -7.58 3.82
C ALA A 4 2.35 -9.07 3.49
N VAL A 5 1.28 -9.41 2.74
CA VAL A 5 1.07 -10.78 2.24
C VAL A 5 2.15 -11.13 1.20
N VAL A 6 2.45 -10.22 0.28
CA VAL A 6 3.53 -10.41 -0.72
C VAL A 6 4.88 -10.59 0.00
N GLU A 7 5.20 -9.74 0.97
CA GLU A 7 6.44 -9.85 1.74
C GLU A 7 6.54 -11.21 2.44
N ARG A 8 5.46 -11.68 3.06
CA ARG A 8 5.41 -13.01 3.69
C ARG A 8 5.54 -14.17 2.69
N PHE A 9 4.93 -14.03 1.52
CA PHE A 9 5.08 -15.01 0.45
C PHE A 9 6.53 -15.15 0.02
N LEU A 10 7.24 -14.03 -0.16
CA LEU A 10 8.63 -13.98 -0.62
C LEU A 10 9.64 -14.53 0.40
N GLU A 11 9.29 -14.64 1.68
CA GLU A 11 10.14 -15.31 2.67
C GLU A 11 10.44 -16.78 2.33
N ARG A 12 9.53 -17.44 1.62
CA ARG A 12 9.57 -18.89 1.38
C ARG A 12 9.49 -19.25 -0.10
N ASN A 13 9.01 -18.35 -0.94
CA ASN A 13 8.74 -18.59 -2.34
C ASN A 13 9.58 -17.68 -3.22
N ARG A 14 9.76 -18.09 -4.49
CA ARG A 14 10.45 -17.30 -5.50
C ARG A 14 9.44 -16.55 -6.36
N ALA A 15 9.84 -15.38 -6.83
CA ALA A 15 9.16 -14.60 -7.85
C ALA A 15 10.19 -13.98 -8.78
N GLN A 16 9.79 -13.63 -9.99
CA GLN A 16 10.66 -12.94 -10.96
C GLN A 16 10.85 -11.47 -10.60
N ALA A 17 9.81 -10.84 -10.05
CA ALA A 17 9.80 -9.47 -9.55
C ALA A 17 8.66 -9.29 -8.55
N ALA A 18 8.68 -8.21 -7.78
CA ALA A 18 7.58 -7.87 -6.86
C ALA A 18 7.29 -6.37 -6.87
N VAL A 19 6.01 -6.03 -6.71
CA VAL A 19 5.55 -4.66 -6.52
C VAL A 19 4.83 -4.55 -5.18
N LEU A 20 5.34 -3.72 -4.29
CA LEU A 20 4.75 -3.43 -2.99
C LEU A 20 4.02 -2.09 -3.08
N MET A 21 2.69 -2.13 -3.24
CA MET A 21 1.85 -0.94 -3.33
C MET A 21 1.41 -0.51 -1.94
N ALA A 22 1.62 0.78 -1.62
CA ALA A 22 1.28 1.39 -0.33
C ALA A 22 1.62 0.45 0.85
N PRO A 23 2.91 0.04 0.98
CA PRO A 23 3.29 -1.01 1.92
C PRO A 23 3.11 -0.56 3.37
N VAL A 24 2.77 -1.51 4.21
CA VAL A 24 2.85 -1.32 5.67
C VAL A 24 4.31 -1.02 6.02
N PRO A 25 4.59 0.05 6.78
CA PRO A 25 5.95 0.36 7.20
C PRO A 25 6.59 -0.79 7.99
N PRO A 26 7.92 -0.95 7.97
CA PRO A 26 8.61 -1.95 8.79
C PRO A 26 8.33 -1.82 10.30
N SER A 27 7.93 -0.63 10.75
CA SER A 27 7.49 -0.36 12.13
C SER A 27 6.07 -0.86 12.45
N GLY A 28 5.36 -1.40 11.47
CA GLY A 28 3.96 -1.82 11.63
C GLY A 28 2.97 -0.68 11.53
N ILE A 29 1.71 -0.98 11.83
CA ILE A 29 0.59 -0.04 11.68
C ILE A 29 0.30 0.78 12.95
N LEU A 30 0.93 0.49 14.09
CA LEU A 30 0.60 1.15 15.36
C LEU A 30 0.70 2.67 15.27
N GLY A 31 1.78 3.20 14.70
CA GLY A 31 1.98 4.65 14.56
C GLY A 31 0.90 5.32 13.69
N ALA A 32 0.53 4.69 12.57
CA ALA A 32 -0.54 5.17 11.70
C ALA A 32 -1.89 5.13 12.41
N THR A 33 -2.19 4.03 13.12
CA THR A 33 -3.44 3.88 13.89
C THR A 33 -3.56 4.94 14.98
N MET A 34 -2.48 5.18 15.74
CA MET A 34 -2.47 6.23 16.76
C MET A 34 -2.62 7.63 16.18
N LYS A 35 -1.91 7.92 15.08
CA LYS A 35 -2.05 9.20 14.38
C LYS A 35 -3.51 9.44 13.99
N ILE A 36 -4.15 8.48 13.32
CA ILE A 36 -5.54 8.60 12.88
C ILE A 36 -6.48 8.75 14.09
N ALA A 37 -6.28 7.98 15.16
CA ALA A 37 -7.10 8.09 16.36
C ALA A 37 -7.04 9.49 17.01
N LEU A 38 -5.89 10.16 16.90
CA LEU A 38 -5.68 11.51 17.44
C LEU A 38 -6.18 12.61 16.50
N THR A 39 -5.99 12.45 15.18
CA THR A 39 -6.35 13.50 14.19
C THR A 39 -7.79 13.38 13.70
N GLU A 40 -8.33 12.16 13.66
CA GLU A 40 -9.68 11.82 13.19
C GLU A 40 -10.36 10.83 14.14
N PRO A 41 -10.74 11.25 15.37
CA PRO A 41 -11.27 10.32 16.40
C PRO A 41 -12.50 9.52 15.95
N ALA A 42 -13.33 10.10 15.07
CA ALA A 42 -14.52 9.45 14.53
C ALA A 42 -14.23 8.51 13.34
N PHE A 43 -12.96 8.37 12.92
CA PHE A 43 -12.61 7.58 11.73
C PHE A 43 -13.09 6.13 11.83
N PHE A 44 -12.80 5.45 12.93
CA PHE A 44 -13.13 4.02 13.07
C PHE A 44 -14.64 3.76 13.10
N ASP A 45 -15.42 4.66 13.73
CA ASP A 45 -16.88 4.57 13.70
C ASP A 45 -17.41 4.81 12.27
N ARG A 46 -16.96 5.88 11.61
CA ARG A 46 -17.39 6.23 10.26
C ARG A 46 -17.00 5.16 9.23
N GLN A 47 -15.80 4.59 9.34
CA GLN A 47 -15.38 3.46 8.51
C GLN A 47 -16.24 2.22 8.76
N GLY A 48 -16.54 1.91 10.03
CA GLY A 48 -17.43 0.83 10.40
C GLY A 48 -18.85 1.00 9.86
N ARG A 49 -19.39 2.21 9.85
CA ARG A 49 -20.68 2.53 9.23
C ARG A 49 -20.64 2.38 7.71
N ALA A 50 -19.64 2.92 7.06
CA ALA A 50 -19.47 2.79 5.62
C ALA A 50 -19.31 1.33 5.16
N SER A 51 -18.63 0.47 5.94
CA SER A 51 -18.54 -0.97 5.65
C SER A 51 -19.89 -1.70 5.76
N ARG A 52 -20.88 -1.09 6.40
CA ARG A 52 -22.27 -1.56 6.42
C ARG A 52 -23.18 -0.90 5.38
N GLY A 53 -22.60 -0.07 4.49
CA GLY A 53 -23.34 0.64 3.45
C GLY A 53 -23.96 1.97 3.89
N GLU A 54 -23.60 2.49 5.05
CA GLU A 54 -24.09 3.78 5.57
C GLU A 54 -23.16 4.92 5.08
N TYR A 55 -23.41 5.43 3.87
CA TYR A 55 -22.59 6.46 3.23
C TYR A 55 -23.08 7.88 3.56
N THR A 56 -22.83 8.36 4.78
CA THR A 56 -23.10 9.76 5.11
C THR A 56 -22.02 10.68 4.50
N PRO A 57 -22.32 11.97 4.24
CA PRO A 57 -21.34 12.92 3.73
C PRO A 57 -20.07 13.01 4.60
N GLU A 58 -20.21 12.89 5.92
CA GLU A 58 -19.11 12.91 6.89
C GLU A 58 -18.27 11.63 6.77
N ALA A 59 -18.91 10.46 6.64
CA ALA A 59 -18.22 9.19 6.46
C ALA A 59 -17.43 9.19 5.16
N LEU A 60 -18.02 9.65 4.04
CA LEU A 60 -17.35 9.74 2.74
C LEU A 60 -16.17 10.71 2.77
N ARG A 61 -16.29 11.87 3.42
CA ARG A 61 -15.16 12.79 3.59
C ARG A 61 -14.02 12.13 4.37
N THR A 62 -14.31 11.53 5.51
CA THR A 62 -13.31 10.87 6.35
C THR A 62 -12.61 9.74 5.59
N ILE A 63 -13.34 8.91 4.84
CA ILE A 63 -12.78 7.84 4.01
C ILE A 63 -11.89 8.42 2.92
N ARG A 64 -12.33 9.47 2.23
CA ARG A 64 -11.52 10.14 1.22
C ARG A 64 -10.22 10.66 1.82
N ASP A 65 -10.29 11.43 2.90
CA ASP A 65 -9.14 12.12 3.49
C ASP A 65 -8.06 11.13 4.01
N VAL A 66 -8.45 9.89 4.33
CA VAL A 66 -7.51 8.86 4.79
C VAL A 66 -7.00 7.97 3.65
N TYR A 67 -7.88 7.57 2.72
CA TYR A 67 -7.55 6.53 1.74
C TYR A 67 -7.34 7.02 0.32
N TYR A 68 -7.87 8.19 -0.05
CA TYR A 68 -7.90 8.65 -1.44
C TYR A 68 -7.32 10.05 -1.58
N SER A 69 -7.05 10.44 -2.81
CA SER A 69 -6.77 11.84 -3.13
C SER A 69 -8.04 12.70 -3.00
N ARG A 70 -7.83 14.01 -2.88
CA ARG A 70 -8.95 14.98 -2.82
C ARG A 70 -9.74 15.04 -4.13
N GLU A 71 -9.13 14.66 -5.23
CA GLU A 71 -9.71 14.62 -6.57
C GLU A 71 -10.63 13.42 -6.78
N THR A 72 -10.61 12.42 -5.91
CA THR A 72 -11.50 11.26 -6.01
C THR A 72 -12.95 11.69 -5.75
N GLY A 73 -13.80 11.51 -6.75
CA GLY A 73 -15.20 11.93 -6.74
C GLY A 73 -16.05 11.16 -5.73
N THR A 74 -17.14 11.77 -5.27
CA THR A 74 -18.07 11.14 -4.29
C THR A 74 -18.70 9.87 -4.89
N ASP A 75 -19.05 9.87 -6.17
CA ASP A 75 -19.66 8.70 -6.84
C ASP A 75 -18.68 7.51 -6.88
N ASP A 76 -17.39 7.78 -7.10
CA ASP A 76 -16.35 6.76 -7.04
C ASP A 76 -16.16 6.23 -5.61
N LEU A 77 -16.20 7.10 -4.60
CA LEU A 77 -16.13 6.68 -3.20
C LEU A 77 -17.29 5.74 -2.82
N ILE A 78 -18.52 6.05 -3.26
CA ILE A 78 -19.69 5.19 -3.05
C ILE A 78 -19.54 3.88 -3.84
N ARG A 79 -19.12 3.97 -5.10
CA ARG A 79 -18.91 2.81 -5.97
C ARG A 79 -17.87 1.84 -5.38
N PHE A 80 -16.78 2.36 -4.85
CA PHE A 80 -15.71 1.56 -4.26
C PHE A 80 -16.02 1.17 -2.82
N GLY A 81 -16.80 1.98 -2.10
CA GLY A 81 -17.21 1.73 -0.72
C GLY A 81 -17.89 0.36 -0.53
N ARG A 82 -18.63 -0.12 -1.53
CA ARG A 82 -19.26 -1.45 -1.51
C ARG A 82 -18.28 -2.62 -1.44
N PHE A 83 -17.00 -2.39 -1.74
CA PHE A 83 -15.94 -3.39 -1.61
C PHE A 83 -15.22 -3.33 -0.27
N PHE A 84 -15.50 -2.31 0.56
CA PHE A 84 -14.96 -2.26 1.91
C PHE A 84 -15.57 -3.37 2.76
N GLN A 85 -14.69 -4.12 3.40
CA GLN A 85 -15.06 -5.21 4.30
C GLN A 85 -14.43 -4.99 5.66
N SER A 86 -15.00 -5.61 6.67
CA SER A 86 -14.40 -5.62 8.01
C SER A 86 -13.06 -6.35 7.96
N GLU A 87 -12.01 -5.70 8.40
CA GLU A 87 -10.68 -6.28 8.47
C GLU A 87 -10.61 -7.36 9.56
N SER A 88 -9.84 -8.41 9.29
CA SER A 88 -9.57 -9.44 10.28
C SER A 88 -8.84 -8.85 11.49
N ARG A 89 -9.44 -8.97 12.69
CA ARG A 89 -8.81 -8.54 13.96
C ARG A 89 -7.44 -9.18 14.16
N ARG A 90 -7.30 -10.46 13.76
CA ARG A 90 -6.04 -11.18 13.81
C ARG A 90 -5.01 -10.57 12.89
N ALA A 91 -5.36 -10.26 11.64
CA ALA A 91 -4.45 -9.63 10.69
C ALA A 91 -4.01 -8.23 11.17
N ILE A 92 -4.92 -7.44 11.73
CA ILE A 92 -4.58 -6.14 12.33
C ILE A 92 -3.61 -6.32 13.49
N LEU A 93 -3.86 -7.26 14.40
CA LEU A 93 -2.96 -7.55 15.52
C LEU A 93 -1.57 -8.00 15.03
N ASP A 94 -1.53 -8.89 14.06
CA ASP A 94 -0.28 -9.37 13.47
C ASP A 94 0.51 -8.22 12.82
N LEU A 95 -0.15 -7.32 12.09
CA LEU A 95 0.49 -6.14 11.49
C LEU A 95 0.94 -5.11 12.54
N THR A 96 0.26 -5.03 13.69
CA THR A 96 0.65 -4.15 14.78
C THR A 96 1.88 -4.67 15.53
N LEU A 97 1.94 -5.98 15.80
CA LEU A 97 2.94 -6.57 16.67
C LEU A 97 4.08 -7.28 15.93
N LEU A 98 3.81 -7.83 14.73
CA LEU A 98 4.69 -8.76 14.02
C LEU A 98 5.24 -8.21 12.69
N ALA A 99 4.82 -7.02 12.24
CA ALA A 99 5.32 -6.43 11.00
C ALA A 99 6.86 -6.32 10.97
N MET A 100 7.49 -6.11 12.12
CA MET A 100 8.95 -6.03 12.29
C MET A 100 9.68 -7.38 12.10
N ARG A 101 8.96 -8.51 12.01
CA ARG A 101 9.56 -9.86 11.96
C ARG A 101 9.62 -10.47 10.56
N VAL A 102 9.37 -9.69 9.51
CA VAL A 102 9.51 -10.18 8.13
C VAL A 102 10.97 -10.51 7.86
N ARG A 103 11.25 -11.72 7.42
CA ARG A 103 12.59 -12.15 6.99
C ARG A 103 12.84 -11.66 5.57
N LEU A 104 14.10 -11.33 5.27
CA LEU A 104 14.48 -10.99 3.91
C LEU A 104 14.35 -12.22 3.00
N PRO A 105 14.07 -12.04 1.70
CA PRO A 105 14.00 -13.14 0.75
C PRO A 105 15.36 -13.85 0.67
N ARG A 106 15.32 -15.15 0.39
CA ARG A 106 16.52 -15.96 0.22
C ARG A 106 17.29 -15.67 -1.06
N ALA A 107 16.65 -15.06 -2.04
CA ALA A 107 17.22 -14.71 -3.32
C ALA A 107 16.95 -13.26 -3.64
N ALA A 108 17.93 -12.58 -4.23
CA ALA A 108 17.73 -11.24 -4.77
C ALA A 108 16.68 -11.29 -5.89
N LEU A 109 15.71 -10.38 -5.84
CA LEU A 109 14.72 -10.19 -6.89
C LEU A 109 14.49 -8.69 -7.07
N PRO A 110 14.15 -8.22 -8.28
CA PRO A 110 13.74 -6.84 -8.47
C PRO A 110 12.49 -6.53 -7.66
N VAL A 111 12.51 -5.45 -6.88
CA VAL A 111 11.35 -4.99 -6.10
C VAL A 111 11.11 -3.52 -6.41
N LEU A 112 9.84 -3.16 -6.60
CA LEU A 112 9.36 -1.78 -6.66
C LEU A 112 8.48 -1.51 -5.44
N VAL A 113 8.79 -0.44 -4.72
CA VAL A 113 7.95 0.11 -3.66
C VAL A 113 7.21 1.33 -4.21
N VAL A 114 5.89 1.30 -4.21
CA VAL A 114 5.05 2.38 -4.75
C VAL A 114 4.16 2.94 -3.66
N GLY A 115 4.09 4.26 -3.53
CA GLY A 115 3.18 4.94 -2.61
C GLY A 115 2.62 6.23 -3.19
N GLY A 116 1.53 6.72 -2.62
CA GLY A 116 0.92 7.99 -3.00
C GLY A 116 1.58 9.15 -2.27
N GLU A 117 1.74 10.29 -2.96
CA GLU A 117 2.25 11.52 -2.36
C GLU A 117 1.31 12.05 -1.26
N ALA A 118 0.00 11.90 -1.46
CA ALA A 118 -1.05 12.33 -0.53
C ALA A 118 -1.54 11.18 0.38
N ASP A 119 -0.79 10.08 0.52
CA ASP A 119 -1.15 8.97 1.41
C ASP A 119 -1.11 9.42 2.88
N ALA A 120 -2.30 9.61 3.48
CA ALA A 120 -2.43 10.02 4.86
C ALA A 120 -2.21 8.87 5.85
N LEU A 121 -2.45 7.63 5.40
CA LEU A 121 -2.29 6.42 6.23
C LEU A 121 -0.81 6.04 6.37
N PHE A 122 -0.11 5.89 5.24
CA PHE A 122 1.33 5.60 5.20
C PHE A 122 2.06 6.65 4.36
N PRO A 123 2.45 7.77 4.97
CA PRO A 123 3.09 8.89 4.25
C PRO A 123 4.32 8.46 3.44
N PRO A 124 4.57 9.07 2.28
CA PRO A 124 5.65 8.67 1.37
C PRO A 124 7.05 8.73 1.98
N ALA A 125 7.24 9.52 3.03
CA ALA A 125 8.50 9.55 3.80
C ALA A 125 8.85 8.19 4.43
N GLY A 126 7.88 7.28 4.59
CA GLY A 126 8.09 5.92 5.08
C GLY A 126 8.59 4.93 4.02
N LEU A 127 8.40 5.22 2.73
CA LEU A 127 8.72 4.30 1.63
C LEU A 127 10.21 3.93 1.56
N PRO A 128 11.19 4.86 1.78
CA PRO A 128 12.60 4.52 1.77
C PRO A 128 12.99 3.45 2.79
N PHE A 129 12.33 3.37 3.95
CA PHE A 129 12.61 2.34 4.94
C PHE A 129 12.21 0.94 4.47
N THR A 130 11.05 0.82 3.80
CA THR A 130 10.65 -0.44 3.16
C THR A 130 11.57 -0.76 1.98
N ALA A 131 11.90 0.23 1.17
CA ALA A 131 12.78 0.06 0.01
C ALA A 131 14.18 -0.39 0.42
N ALA A 132 14.77 0.22 1.44
CA ALA A 132 16.09 -0.17 1.96
C ALA A 132 16.12 -1.65 2.38
N ARG A 133 15.03 -2.12 3.01
CA ARG A 133 14.89 -3.52 3.44
C ARG A 133 14.92 -4.50 2.26
N TRP A 134 14.31 -4.13 1.13
CA TRP A 134 14.17 -4.97 -0.05
C TRP A 134 15.17 -4.63 -1.16
N GLN A 135 16.08 -3.68 -0.94
CA GLN A 135 16.96 -3.09 -1.97
C GLN A 135 16.15 -2.66 -3.21
N ALA A 136 14.99 -2.06 -2.96
CA ALA A 136 13.96 -1.78 -3.95
C ALA A 136 14.08 -0.39 -4.57
N GLU A 137 13.61 -0.26 -5.81
CA GLU A 137 13.31 1.05 -6.40
C GLU A 137 12.08 1.67 -5.69
N VAL A 138 12.04 2.99 -5.57
CA VAL A 138 10.90 3.73 -5.00
C VAL A 138 10.22 4.55 -6.08
N ALA A 139 8.88 4.51 -6.11
CA ALA A 139 8.06 5.40 -6.91
C ALA A 139 7.00 6.07 -6.05
N VAL A 140 6.99 7.40 -6.05
CA VAL A 140 5.93 8.19 -5.44
C VAL A 140 5.00 8.67 -6.54
N ILE A 141 3.70 8.40 -6.41
CA ILE A 141 2.68 8.80 -7.38
C ILE A 141 2.13 10.16 -6.98
N PRO A 142 2.33 11.19 -7.82
CA PRO A 142 1.91 12.55 -7.49
C PRO A 142 0.43 12.62 -7.17
N ARG A 143 0.08 13.33 -6.11
CA ARG A 143 -1.27 13.61 -5.60
C ARG A 143 -2.11 12.39 -5.20
N ALA A 144 -1.69 11.16 -5.50
CA ALA A 144 -2.43 9.94 -5.18
C ALA A 144 -2.48 9.68 -3.66
N GLY A 145 -3.61 9.14 -3.20
CA GLY A 145 -3.81 8.67 -1.84
C GLY A 145 -3.28 7.25 -1.60
N HIS A 146 -3.79 6.62 -0.54
CA HIS A 146 -3.38 5.25 -0.13
C HIS A 146 -3.84 4.16 -1.11
N THR A 147 -5.08 4.24 -1.58
CA THR A 147 -5.71 3.25 -2.47
C THR A 147 -5.37 3.49 -3.93
N LEU A 148 -4.08 3.40 -4.29
CA LEU A 148 -3.55 3.73 -5.61
C LEU A 148 -4.34 3.15 -6.79
N MET A 149 -4.89 1.93 -6.65
CA MET A 149 -5.63 1.24 -7.71
C MET A 149 -7.05 1.78 -7.93
N LEU A 150 -7.58 2.53 -6.98
CA LEU A 150 -8.94 3.09 -6.99
C LEU A 150 -8.95 4.61 -6.85
N ASP A 151 -7.79 5.23 -6.81
CA ASP A 151 -7.62 6.69 -6.71
C ASP A 151 -7.88 7.37 -8.05
N ALA A 152 -8.20 8.66 -8.05
CA ALA A 152 -8.33 9.46 -9.27
C ALA A 152 -7.06 9.42 -10.14
N HIS A 153 -5.90 9.15 -9.55
CA HIS A 153 -4.59 9.09 -10.22
C HIS A 153 -4.12 7.66 -10.53
N TRP A 154 -5.00 6.67 -10.53
CA TRP A 154 -4.67 5.26 -10.72
C TRP A 154 -3.93 4.97 -12.05
N GLN A 155 -4.23 5.70 -13.13
CA GLN A 155 -3.56 5.52 -14.42
C GLN A 155 -2.06 5.81 -14.32
N ILE A 156 -1.67 6.85 -13.56
CA ILE A 156 -0.26 7.20 -13.35
C ILE A 156 0.45 6.07 -12.61
N ALA A 157 -0.20 5.53 -11.57
CA ALA A 157 0.32 4.39 -10.83
C ALA A 157 0.47 3.15 -11.73
N ALA A 158 -0.56 2.82 -12.49
CA ALA A 158 -0.57 1.68 -13.43
C ALA A 158 0.55 1.81 -14.48
N GLN A 159 0.69 2.98 -15.13
CA GLN A 159 1.74 3.22 -16.12
C GLN A 159 3.14 3.09 -15.50
N ARG A 160 3.34 3.65 -14.32
CA ARG A 160 4.63 3.57 -13.62
C ARG A 160 5.02 2.12 -13.30
N ILE A 161 4.06 1.34 -12.82
CA ILE A 161 4.24 -0.07 -12.49
C ILE A 161 4.51 -0.89 -13.76
N ALA A 162 3.72 -0.71 -14.83
CA ALA A 162 3.88 -1.42 -16.09
C ALA A 162 5.27 -1.18 -16.69
N THR A 163 5.69 0.08 -16.82
CA THR A 163 7.02 0.44 -17.33
C THR A 163 8.14 -0.18 -16.48
N TRP A 164 7.96 -0.24 -15.16
CA TRP A 164 8.96 -0.86 -14.29
C TRP A 164 9.01 -2.38 -14.48
N ILE A 165 7.86 -3.06 -14.58
CA ILE A 165 7.79 -4.50 -14.80
C ILE A 165 8.47 -4.88 -16.13
N GLU A 166 8.19 -4.15 -17.20
CA GLU A 166 8.81 -4.37 -18.52
C GLU A 166 10.34 -4.33 -18.41
N ARG A 167 10.89 -3.32 -17.75
CA ARG A 167 12.34 -3.19 -17.51
C ARG A 167 12.90 -4.33 -16.65
N ALA A 168 12.17 -4.73 -15.60
CA ALA A 168 12.60 -5.81 -14.71
C ALA A 168 12.64 -7.16 -15.43
N VAL A 169 11.63 -7.45 -16.25
CA VAL A 169 11.55 -8.67 -17.07
C VAL A 169 12.67 -8.68 -18.13
N GLN A 170 12.91 -7.56 -18.83
CA GLN A 170 13.99 -7.45 -19.82
C GLN A 170 15.37 -7.69 -19.20
N ARG A 171 15.64 -7.14 -18.03
CA ARG A 171 16.91 -7.39 -17.29
C ARG A 171 17.07 -8.85 -16.90
N ALA A 172 15.98 -9.53 -16.50
CA ALA A 172 16.03 -10.95 -16.16
C ALA A 172 16.21 -11.86 -17.38
N ALA A 173 15.78 -11.42 -18.57
CA ALA A 173 15.92 -12.15 -19.82
C ALA A 173 17.26 -11.91 -20.53
N ALA A 174 18.05 -10.89 -20.16
CA ALA A 174 19.35 -10.61 -20.76
C ALA A 174 20.38 -11.69 -20.36
N PRO A 175 20.98 -12.43 -21.31
CA PRO A 175 21.96 -13.46 -20.98
C PRO A 175 23.26 -12.79 -20.49
N GLY A 176 23.63 -13.06 -19.25
CA GLY A 176 25.01 -12.84 -18.79
C GLY A 176 25.23 -11.64 -17.86
N SER A 177 24.90 -11.84 -16.59
CA SER A 177 25.72 -11.33 -15.49
C SER A 177 25.82 -12.41 -14.42
N SER A 178 26.39 -13.56 -14.80
CA SER A 178 27.05 -14.42 -13.83
C SER A 178 28.31 -13.68 -13.40
N THR A 179 28.25 -12.96 -12.32
CA THR A 179 29.45 -12.62 -11.57
C THR A 179 29.87 -13.90 -10.84
N ASP A 180 30.99 -14.47 -11.34
CA ASP A 180 31.82 -15.42 -10.61
C ASP A 180 32.14 -14.93 -9.22
#